data_e4f54f7d1e372a3c18fc842213596d8f
#
_entry.id   e4f54f7d1e372a3c18fc842213596d8f
#
_cell.length_a   1.000
_cell.length_b   1.000
_cell.length_c   1.000
_cell.angle_alpha   90.00
_cell.angle_beta   90.00
_cell.angle_gamma   90.00
#
_symmetry.space_group_name_H-M   'P 1'
#
loop_
_entity.id
_entity.type
_entity.pdbx_description
1 polymer ?
#
loop_
_entity_poly.entity_id
_entity_poly.type
_entity_poly.pdbx_seq_one_letter_code
_entity_poly.pdbx_strand_id
1 'polypeptide(L)'
;MELTRREFLKLCSASAVGMGLSQMAVPKLVHALEEAVAKKPPVIWLQGANCTGCAVSLLNTAHPTIAEVLTRIISLEYQSNVMAASGELAFSYLDTIAEKAKGEFFLLMEGAIPTKDNGIYCTIGEKDGKEVTVLDMVKQIGPKAKAIVAVGDCA
;
A
#
# COMPACT_ATOMS: atom_id res chain seq x y z
N MET A 1 -4.08 16.63 -22.06
CA MET A 1 -2.77 17.02 -21.52
C MET A 1 -2.19 15.75 -20.91
N GLU A 2 -1.21 15.12 -21.58
CA GLU A 2 -0.61 13.90 -21.07
C GLU A 2 0.46 14.27 -20.05
N LEU A 3 0.20 13.99 -18.77
CA LEU A 3 1.20 14.13 -17.71
C LEU A 3 2.29 13.08 -17.91
N THR A 4 3.52 13.51 -18.05
CA THR A 4 4.66 12.61 -18.01
C THR A 4 4.85 12.05 -16.59
N ARG A 5 5.48 10.87 -16.45
CA ARG A 5 5.80 10.26 -15.15
C ARG A 5 6.51 11.24 -14.21
N ARG A 6 7.39 12.07 -14.77
CA ARG A 6 8.16 13.08 -14.05
C ARG A 6 7.28 14.24 -13.54
N GLU A 7 6.29 14.65 -14.32
CA GLU A 7 5.32 15.69 -13.91
C GLU A 7 4.38 15.17 -12.84
N PHE A 8 3.92 13.92 -12.94
CA PHE A 8 3.14 13.27 -11.89
C PHE A 8 3.90 13.20 -10.56
N LEU A 9 5.16 12.74 -10.58
CA LEU A 9 6.00 12.69 -9.38
C LEU A 9 6.26 14.09 -8.79
N LYS A 10 6.42 15.12 -9.62
CA LYS A 10 6.53 16.51 -9.17
C LYS A 10 5.23 17.01 -8.54
N LEU A 11 4.09 16.64 -9.08
CA LEU A 11 2.77 17.01 -8.53
C LEU A 11 2.56 16.35 -7.17
N CYS A 12 2.86 15.06 -7.03
CA CYS A 12 2.80 14.34 -5.75
C CYS A 12 3.75 14.94 -4.70
N SER A 13 4.97 15.31 -5.10
CA SER A 13 5.92 15.94 -4.19
C SER A 13 5.49 17.35 -3.76
N ALA A 14 4.88 18.13 -4.66
CA ALA A 14 4.33 19.45 -4.34
C ALA A 14 3.16 19.35 -3.36
N SER A 15 2.31 18.33 -3.51
CA SER A 15 1.22 18.06 -2.56
C SER A 15 1.73 17.66 -1.18
N ALA A 16 2.80 16.86 -1.11
CA ALA A 16 3.44 16.46 0.15
C ALA A 16 4.06 17.66 0.90
N VAL A 17 4.62 18.64 0.19
CA VAL A 17 5.11 19.90 0.78
C VAL A 17 3.95 20.72 1.35
N GLY A 18 2.81 20.77 0.65
CA GLY A 18 1.59 21.45 1.12
C GLY A 18 1.01 20.84 2.40
N MET A 19 1.29 19.57 2.69
CA MET A 19 0.88 18.86 3.90
C MET A 19 1.90 18.95 5.05
N GLY A 20 2.94 19.81 4.96
CA GLY A 20 3.87 20.10 6.07
C GLY A 20 5.07 19.13 6.17
N LEU A 21 5.34 18.30 5.16
CA LEU A 21 6.58 17.56 5.12
C LEU A 21 7.77 18.50 4.91
N SER A 22 8.85 18.30 5.67
CA SER A 22 10.03 19.16 5.57
C SER A 22 10.62 19.13 4.16
N GLN A 23 11.06 20.30 3.68
CA GLN A 23 11.71 20.44 2.35
C GLN A 23 12.91 19.49 2.14
N MET A 24 13.52 19.00 3.23
CA MET A 24 14.62 18.03 3.16
C MET A 24 14.17 16.60 2.86
N ALA A 25 12.91 16.24 3.15
CA ALA A 25 12.38 14.91 2.89
C ALA A 25 11.90 14.75 1.42
N VAL A 26 11.49 15.83 0.79
CA VAL A 26 10.92 15.82 -0.57
C VAL A 26 11.91 15.28 -1.63
N PRO A 27 13.18 15.69 -1.70
CA PRO A 27 14.12 15.14 -2.69
C PRO A 27 14.38 13.64 -2.50
N LYS A 28 14.45 13.17 -1.26
CA LYS A 28 14.63 11.75 -0.94
C LYS A 28 13.40 10.93 -1.35
N LEU A 29 12.21 11.47 -1.13
CA LEU A 29 10.96 10.83 -1.56
C LEU A 29 10.87 10.75 -3.09
N VAL A 30 11.20 11.84 -3.80
CA VAL A 30 11.21 11.86 -5.27
C VAL A 30 12.19 10.83 -5.82
N HIS A 31 13.40 10.77 -5.31
CA HIS A 31 14.42 9.81 -5.75
C HIS A 31 13.97 8.35 -5.49
N ALA A 32 13.42 8.08 -4.30
CA ALA A 32 12.89 6.76 -3.98
C ALA A 32 11.73 6.35 -4.91
N LEU A 33 10.85 7.29 -5.28
CA LEU A 33 9.76 7.05 -6.22
C LEU A 33 10.26 6.84 -7.66
N GLU A 34 11.30 7.58 -8.10
CA GLU A 34 11.91 7.38 -9.42
C GLU A 34 12.57 6.00 -9.54
N GLU A 35 13.30 5.55 -8.52
CA GLU A 35 13.84 4.17 -8.48
C GLU A 35 12.76 3.12 -8.46
N ALA A 36 11.69 3.35 -7.67
CA ALA A 36 10.56 2.46 -7.58
C ALA A 36 9.87 2.24 -8.94
N VAL A 37 9.65 3.32 -9.69
CA VAL A 37 9.05 3.26 -11.05
C VAL A 37 9.92 2.50 -12.04
N ALA A 38 11.25 2.57 -11.92
CA ALA A 38 12.16 1.88 -12.82
C ALA A 38 12.10 0.35 -12.70
N LYS A 39 11.79 -0.18 -11.51
CA LYS A 39 11.81 -1.62 -11.19
C LYS A 39 10.44 -2.26 -10.97
N LYS A 40 9.33 -1.52 -11.16
CA LYS A 40 7.97 -1.97 -10.79
C LYS A 40 7.96 -2.56 -9.37
N PRO A 41 8.06 -1.74 -8.34
CA PRO A 41 8.18 -2.22 -6.97
C PRO A 41 6.98 -3.07 -6.60
N PRO A 42 7.20 -4.17 -5.88
CA PRO A 42 6.11 -4.95 -5.29
C PRO A 42 5.36 -4.09 -4.27
N VAL A 43 4.05 -4.10 -4.34
CA VAL A 43 3.16 -3.35 -3.44
C VAL A 43 2.19 -4.33 -2.77
N ILE A 44 2.18 -4.30 -1.46
CA ILE A 44 1.19 -4.96 -0.61
C ILE A 44 0.28 -3.87 -0.06
N TRP A 45 -1.00 -3.91 -0.37
CA TRP A 45 -1.99 -2.95 0.12
C TRP A 45 -2.90 -3.62 1.13
N LEU A 46 -2.69 -3.31 2.41
CA LEU A 46 -3.56 -3.76 3.48
C LEU A 46 -4.66 -2.74 3.76
N GLN A 47 -5.84 -3.27 4.06
CA GLN A 47 -6.99 -2.50 4.50
C GLN A 47 -7.28 -2.83 5.97
N GLY A 48 -7.31 -1.77 6.79
CA GLY A 48 -7.75 -1.82 8.17
C GLY A 48 -9.21 -1.39 8.31
N ALA A 49 -9.54 -0.74 9.42
CA ALA A 49 -10.85 -0.17 9.64
C ALA A 49 -11.02 1.08 8.75
N ASN A 50 -11.65 0.93 7.60
CA ASN A 50 -11.79 1.96 6.58
C ASN A 50 -13.15 1.90 5.88
N CYS A 51 -13.40 2.86 5.00
CA CYS A 51 -14.56 2.90 4.10
C CYS A 51 -14.24 2.43 2.68
N THR A 52 -13.02 1.95 2.42
CA THR A 52 -12.52 1.57 1.08
C THR A 52 -12.44 2.75 0.09
N GLY A 53 -12.70 3.97 0.54
CA GLY A 53 -12.76 5.16 -0.31
C GLY A 53 -11.46 5.48 -1.02
N CYS A 54 -10.30 5.25 -0.36
CA CYS A 54 -9.00 5.51 -0.97
C CYS A 54 -8.68 4.52 -2.08
N ALA A 55 -9.01 3.24 -1.91
CA ALA A 55 -8.89 2.23 -2.96
C ALA A 55 -9.80 2.56 -4.15
N VAL A 56 -11.06 2.94 -3.90
CA VAL A 56 -12.00 3.38 -4.95
C VAL A 56 -11.49 4.63 -5.66
N SER A 57 -10.95 5.60 -4.93
CA SER A 57 -10.35 6.79 -5.52
C SER A 57 -9.20 6.47 -6.47
N LEU A 58 -8.32 5.53 -6.08
CA LEU A 58 -7.26 5.04 -6.98
C LEU A 58 -7.83 4.39 -8.23
N LEU A 59 -8.88 3.56 -8.10
CA LEU A 59 -9.51 2.89 -9.26
C LEU A 59 -10.14 3.89 -10.24
N ASN A 60 -10.51 5.08 -9.77
CA ASN A 60 -11.10 6.15 -10.58
C ASN A 60 -10.08 7.19 -11.08
N THR A 61 -8.78 6.92 -10.97
CA THR A 61 -7.77 7.86 -11.47
C THR A 61 -7.87 8.05 -12.99
N ALA A 62 -7.83 9.32 -13.42
CA ALA A 62 -7.91 9.67 -14.83
C ALA A 62 -6.53 9.67 -15.51
N HIS A 63 -5.50 10.20 -14.83
CA HIS A 63 -4.13 10.29 -15.32
C HIS A 63 -3.11 10.17 -14.18
N PRO A 64 -2.25 9.11 -14.16
CA PRO A 64 -2.32 7.93 -15.03
C PRO A 64 -3.59 7.14 -14.79
N THR A 65 -4.07 6.44 -15.80
CA THR A 65 -5.19 5.50 -15.63
C THR A 65 -4.81 4.36 -14.70
N ILE A 66 -5.79 3.76 -14.03
CA ILE A 66 -5.52 2.59 -13.16
C ILE A 66 -4.82 1.45 -13.93
N ALA A 67 -5.16 1.25 -15.20
CA ALA A 67 -4.49 0.27 -16.04
C ALA A 67 -3.00 0.57 -16.19
N GLU A 68 -2.62 1.84 -16.38
CA GLU A 68 -1.21 2.24 -16.46
C GLU A 68 -0.50 2.09 -15.11
N VAL A 69 -1.17 2.42 -14.01
CA VAL A 69 -0.62 2.22 -12.65
C VAL A 69 -0.27 0.75 -12.45
N LEU A 70 -1.21 -0.16 -12.64
CA LEU A 70 -1.03 -1.59 -12.39
C LEU A 70 -0.10 -2.27 -13.40
N THR A 71 -0.09 -1.82 -14.66
CA THR A 71 0.71 -2.50 -15.70
C THR A 71 2.11 -1.91 -15.87
N ARG A 72 2.34 -0.65 -15.50
CA ARG A 72 3.59 0.05 -15.80
C ARG A 72 4.32 0.64 -14.60
N ILE A 73 3.59 0.99 -13.52
CA ILE A 73 4.16 1.76 -12.40
C ILE A 73 4.48 0.86 -11.21
N ILE A 74 3.52 0.04 -10.77
CA ILE A 74 3.67 -0.85 -9.62
C ILE A 74 3.40 -2.31 -9.99
N SER A 75 3.91 -3.23 -9.17
CA SER A 75 3.49 -4.62 -9.13
C SER A 75 2.59 -4.79 -7.91
N LEU A 76 1.27 -4.68 -8.10
CA LEU A 76 0.31 -4.86 -7.01
C LEU A 76 0.19 -6.35 -6.71
N GLU A 77 0.83 -6.78 -5.63
CA GLU A 77 0.92 -8.18 -5.24
C GLU A 77 -0.26 -8.62 -4.36
N TYR A 78 -0.73 -7.73 -3.50
CA TYR A 78 -1.85 -8.00 -2.61
C TYR A 78 -2.74 -6.78 -2.45
N GLN A 79 -4.03 -6.98 -2.66
CA GLN A 79 -5.08 -6.01 -2.31
C GLN A 79 -6.41 -6.75 -2.28
N SER A 80 -7.07 -6.78 -1.13
CA SER A 80 -8.22 -7.65 -0.85
C SER A 80 -9.42 -7.44 -1.77
N ASN A 81 -9.62 -6.22 -2.31
CA ASN A 81 -10.79 -5.90 -3.13
C ASN A 81 -10.63 -6.22 -4.61
N VAL A 82 -9.39 -6.34 -5.11
CA VAL A 82 -9.12 -6.55 -6.56
C VAL A 82 -8.43 -7.87 -6.87
N MET A 83 -7.91 -8.56 -5.85
CA MET A 83 -7.29 -9.88 -6.06
C MET A 83 -8.35 -10.98 -6.24
N ALA A 84 -8.00 -12.00 -7.02
CA ALA A 84 -8.88 -13.15 -7.24
C ALA A 84 -8.86 -14.18 -6.10
N ALA A 85 -7.78 -14.23 -5.31
CA ALA A 85 -7.64 -15.15 -4.20
C ALA A 85 -8.45 -14.68 -2.99
N SER A 86 -8.98 -15.61 -2.21
CA SER A 86 -9.71 -15.34 -0.97
C SER A 86 -9.36 -16.35 0.13
N GLY A 87 -9.70 -16.03 1.38
CA GLY A 87 -9.50 -16.90 2.53
C GLY A 87 -8.02 -17.29 2.74
N GLU A 88 -7.78 -18.54 3.12
CA GLU A 88 -6.43 -19.05 3.41
C GLU A 88 -5.46 -18.93 2.23
N LEU A 89 -5.96 -19.05 0.99
CA LEU A 89 -5.13 -18.90 -0.20
C LEU A 89 -4.57 -17.48 -0.30
N ALA A 90 -5.39 -16.47 -0.01
CA ALA A 90 -4.94 -15.07 -0.02
C ALA A 90 -3.88 -14.81 1.06
N PHE A 91 -4.04 -15.35 2.28
CA PHE A 91 -3.07 -15.21 3.35
C PHE A 91 -1.76 -15.96 3.08
N SER A 92 -1.84 -17.19 2.55
CA SER A 92 -0.64 -17.94 2.19
C SER A 92 0.16 -17.23 1.09
N TYR A 93 -0.53 -16.60 0.14
CA TYR A 93 0.11 -15.77 -0.88
C TYR A 93 0.75 -14.53 -0.28
N LEU A 94 0.03 -13.82 0.63
CA LEU A 94 0.54 -12.64 1.33
C LEU A 94 1.83 -12.96 2.11
N ASP A 95 1.84 -14.07 2.87
CA ASP A 95 3.03 -14.53 3.59
C ASP A 95 4.19 -14.83 2.63
N THR A 96 3.88 -15.53 1.54
CA THR A 96 4.88 -15.89 0.52
C THR A 96 5.52 -14.67 -0.11
N ILE A 97 4.72 -13.68 -0.52
CA ILE A 97 5.25 -12.48 -1.17
C ILE A 97 6.00 -11.59 -0.19
N ALA A 98 5.54 -11.48 1.07
CA ALA A 98 6.23 -10.72 2.11
C ALA A 98 7.62 -11.30 2.45
N GLU A 99 7.80 -12.61 2.33
CA GLU A 99 9.13 -13.23 2.48
C GLU A 99 9.98 -13.09 1.22
N LYS A 100 9.43 -13.35 0.03
CA LYS A 100 10.18 -13.27 -1.24
C LYS A 100 10.68 -11.87 -1.54
N ALA A 101 9.85 -10.86 -1.28
CA ALA A 101 10.15 -9.45 -1.55
C ALA A 101 10.63 -8.70 -0.29
N LYS A 102 11.13 -9.42 0.72
CA LYS A 102 11.60 -8.82 1.97
C LYS A 102 12.62 -7.72 1.73
N GLY A 103 12.35 -6.53 2.28
CA GLY A 103 13.17 -5.34 2.09
C GLY A 103 12.98 -4.61 0.76
N GLU A 104 12.15 -5.11 -0.14
CA GLU A 104 11.91 -4.51 -1.45
C GLU A 104 10.48 -4.00 -1.65
N PHE A 105 9.48 -4.62 -0.99
CA PHE A 105 8.09 -4.22 -1.16
C PHE A 105 7.71 -2.98 -0.34
N PHE A 106 6.73 -2.26 -0.86
CA PHE A 106 6.07 -1.16 -0.16
C PHE A 106 4.77 -1.67 0.46
N LEU A 107 4.61 -1.42 1.76
CA LEU A 107 3.36 -1.70 2.46
C LEU A 107 2.48 -0.45 2.47
N LEU A 108 1.40 -0.47 1.72
CA LEU A 108 0.37 0.57 1.78
C LEU A 108 -0.66 0.17 2.83
N MET A 109 -0.89 1.05 3.78
CA MET A 109 -1.89 0.87 4.83
C MET A 109 -3.03 1.85 4.64
N GLU A 110 -4.24 1.34 4.37
CA GLU A 110 -5.47 2.12 4.26
C GLU A 110 -6.34 1.88 5.48
N GLY A 111 -6.71 2.96 6.17
CA GLY A 111 -7.58 2.88 7.34
C GLY A 111 -6.87 2.67 8.67
N ALA A 112 -7.61 2.81 9.74
CA ALA A 112 -7.10 2.72 11.10
C ALA A 112 -6.72 1.28 11.49
N ILE A 113 -5.73 1.16 12.37
CA ILE A 113 -5.32 -0.11 12.98
C ILE A 113 -5.80 -0.09 14.45
N PRO A 114 -6.95 -0.70 14.78
CA PRO A 114 -7.39 -0.80 16.17
C PRO A 114 -6.37 -1.59 16.99
N THR A 115 -5.98 -1.05 18.14
CA THR A 115 -5.00 -1.68 19.03
C THR A 115 -5.62 -2.23 20.31
N LYS A 116 -6.83 -1.75 20.68
CA LYS A 116 -7.54 -2.20 21.87
C LYS A 116 -7.85 -3.69 21.75
N ASP A 117 -7.79 -4.40 22.87
CA ASP A 117 -8.10 -5.83 23.00
C ASP A 117 -7.40 -6.68 21.91
N ASN A 118 -6.10 -6.40 21.69
CA ASN A 118 -5.25 -7.03 20.67
C ASN A 118 -5.76 -6.90 19.22
N GLY A 119 -6.54 -5.85 18.94
CA GLY A 119 -6.96 -5.55 17.56
C GLY A 119 -8.18 -6.30 17.07
N ILE A 120 -8.94 -6.99 17.94
CA ILE A 120 -10.11 -7.81 17.56
C ILE A 120 -11.19 -7.02 16.81
N TYR A 121 -11.17 -5.69 16.92
CA TYR A 121 -12.16 -4.82 16.25
C TYR A 121 -11.90 -4.63 14.75
N CYS A 122 -10.81 -5.21 14.20
CA CYS A 122 -10.55 -5.26 12.78
C CYS A 122 -9.87 -6.57 12.41
N THR A 123 -10.69 -7.59 12.24
CA THR A 123 -10.30 -8.91 11.72
C THR A 123 -10.34 -8.88 10.20
N ILE A 124 -9.26 -9.27 9.54
CA ILE A 124 -9.12 -9.27 8.08
C ILE A 124 -9.29 -10.65 7.46
N GLY A 125 -9.43 -11.68 8.28
CA GLY A 125 -9.72 -13.04 7.85
C GLY A 125 -9.38 -14.08 8.91
N GLU A 126 -9.24 -15.32 8.46
CA GLU A 126 -8.97 -16.49 9.30
C GLU A 126 -7.83 -17.30 8.69
N LYS A 127 -6.96 -17.83 9.54
CA LYS A 127 -5.86 -18.72 9.15
C LYS A 127 -5.72 -19.83 10.20
N ASP A 128 -5.70 -21.08 9.75
CA ASP A 128 -5.60 -22.25 10.62
C ASP A 128 -6.66 -22.26 11.74
N GLY A 129 -7.90 -21.84 11.44
CA GLY A 129 -9.00 -21.76 12.39
C GLY A 129 -8.88 -20.63 13.42
N LYS A 130 -8.00 -19.65 13.20
CA LYS A 130 -7.79 -18.48 14.07
C LYS A 130 -8.04 -17.19 13.30
N GLU A 131 -8.73 -16.26 13.94
CA GLU A 131 -8.91 -14.93 13.42
C GLU A 131 -7.57 -14.20 13.30
N VAL A 132 -7.36 -13.54 12.16
CA VAL A 132 -6.19 -12.71 11.90
C VAL A 132 -6.61 -11.25 11.92
N THR A 133 -6.04 -10.48 12.84
CA THR A 133 -6.30 -9.04 12.92
C THR A 133 -5.38 -8.25 11.99
N VAL A 134 -5.80 -7.07 11.56
CA VAL A 134 -4.92 -6.16 10.80
C VAL A 134 -3.68 -5.80 11.63
N LEU A 135 -3.82 -5.68 12.96
CA LEU A 135 -2.73 -5.39 13.87
C LEU A 135 -1.65 -6.49 13.83
N ASP A 136 -2.06 -7.76 13.88
CA ASP A 136 -1.13 -8.90 13.81
C ASP A 136 -0.43 -8.93 12.45
N MET A 137 -1.18 -8.73 11.38
CA MET A 137 -0.63 -8.70 10.03
C MET A 137 0.40 -7.58 9.86
N VAL A 138 0.09 -6.36 10.30
CA VAL A 138 1.03 -5.23 10.23
C VAL A 138 2.29 -5.49 11.08
N LYS A 139 2.16 -6.08 12.26
CA LYS A 139 3.31 -6.48 13.08
C LYS A 139 4.17 -7.55 12.39
N GLN A 140 3.54 -8.47 11.68
CA GLN A 140 4.24 -9.58 11.00
C GLN A 140 4.98 -9.12 9.74
N ILE A 141 4.36 -8.30 8.89
CA ILE A 141 4.92 -7.94 7.58
C ILE A 141 5.55 -6.54 7.55
N GLY A 142 5.11 -5.62 8.41
CA GLY A 142 5.64 -4.26 8.46
C GLY A 142 7.17 -4.18 8.61
N PRO A 143 7.80 -4.96 9.50
CA PRO A 143 9.27 -4.97 9.64
C PRO A 143 10.01 -5.50 8.41
N LYS A 144 9.32 -6.20 7.50
CA LYS A 144 9.87 -6.76 6.26
C LYS A 144 9.74 -5.79 5.09
N ALA A 145 8.93 -4.75 5.21
CA ALA A 145 8.70 -3.78 4.16
C ALA A 145 9.92 -2.84 3.98
N LYS A 146 10.15 -2.40 2.75
CA LYS A 146 11.10 -1.32 2.45
C LYS A 146 10.66 0.01 3.03
N ALA A 147 9.36 0.28 2.95
CA ALA A 147 8.71 1.43 3.55
C ALA A 147 7.22 1.15 3.77
N ILE A 148 6.63 1.84 4.73
CA ILE A 148 5.19 1.84 5.00
C ILE A 148 4.64 3.20 4.57
N VAL A 149 3.53 3.16 3.83
CA VAL A 149 2.84 4.36 3.34
C VAL A 149 1.41 4.36 3.89
N ALA A 150 1.08 5.35 4.68
CA ALA A 150 -0.30 5.61 5.11
C ALA A 150 -1.10 6.22 3.95
N VAL A 151 -2.29 5.67 3.68
CA VAL A 151 -3.13 6.06 2.56
C VAL A 151 -4.47 6.59 3.08
N GLY A 152 -4.68 7.90 2.89
CA GLY A 152 -5.87 8.61 3.35
C GLY A 152 -5.79 9.07 4.81
N ASP A 153 -6.82 9.82 5.23
CA ASP A 153 -6.86 10.47 6.55
C ASP A 153 -7.14 9.49 7.70
N CYS A 154 -7.56 8.26 7.40
CA CYS A 154 -7.85 7.24 8.42
C CYS A 154 -6.63 6.40 8.81
N ALA A 155 -5.51 6.51 8.10
CA ALA A 155 -4.31 5.68 8.31
C ALA A 155 -3.26 6.36 9.18
#